data_c981962d2ec45b1988df9881842e56df
#
_entry.id   c981962d2ec45b1988df9881842e56df
#
_cell.length_a   1.000
_cell.length_b   1.000
_cell.length_c   1.000
_cell.angle_alpha   90.00
_cell.angle_beta   90.00
_cell.angle_gamma   90.00
#
_symmetry.space_group_name_H-M   'P 1'
#
loop_
_entity.id
_entity.type
_entity.pdbx_description
1 polymer ?
#
loop_
_entity_poly.entity_id
_entity_poly.type
_entity_poly.pdbx_seq_one_letter_code
_entity_poly.pdbx_strand_id
1 'polypeptide(L)'
;AYDFAKGGSIKHALGYDMKLREPLDFYAVTDHGFLLGSIPDWADPNNGKAGTEPFHNLNSPENLIQESVAERSNLFQSYVRNVNSFSNIWTRLVAYVTGDTARGSTLYDVDVHRTAWKDVIQSAQRHNDPGNFTTFVAYEYTTSSARSSNTEGSSALKCLFNGTGCNFAGSPPHENGNLHRNVIYKGNKFTVEPFTRLKSLNPEDLWSWMDELRENGVDTIAIPHNSNGSNGQMFEMENWDGLPIASQYAEFRMRNEPLVEMTQVKGTSETHPILSPNDEWADFEIMDQRVGASTYSRPFGGYVRQAYL
;
A
#
# COMPACT_ATOMS: atom_id res chain seq x y z
N ALA A 1 17.28 6.53 1.85
CA ALA A 1 16.55 6.25 3.11
C ALA A 1 17.49 5.67 4.18
N TYR A 2 18.16 4.55 3.92
CA TYR A 2 19.05 3.88 4.92
C TYR A 2 20.20 4.75 5.40
N ASP A 3 20.85 5.53 4.52
CA ASP A 3 21.93 6.45 4.92
C ASP A 3 21.41 7.54 5.87
N PHE A 4 20.21 8.05 5.63
CA PHE A 4 19.55 8.99 6.52
C PHE A 4 19.23 8.35 7.88
N ALA A 5 18.68 7.13 7.88
CA ALA A 5 18.37 6.39 9.10
C ALA A 5 19.62 6.14 9.96
N LYS A 6 20.80 5.92 9.32
CA LYS A 6 22.10 5.83 9.98
C LYS A 6 22.69 7.17 10.43
N GLY A 7 21.94 8.27 10.31
CA GLY A 7 22.39 9.60 10.70
C GLY A 7 23.16 10.36 9.61
N GLY A 8 23.11 9.90 8.36
CA GLY A 8 23.61 10.65 7.21
C GLY A 8 22.77 11.90 6.92
N SER A 9 23.38 12.92 6.31
CA SER A 9 22.67 14.11 5.86
C SER A 9 22.12 13.89 4.45
N ILE A 10 20.88 14.35 4.22
CA ILE A 10 20.25 14.39 2.89
C ILE A 10 19.79 15.81 2.58
N LYS A 11 19.72 16.15 1.29
CA LYS A 11 19.13 17.40 0.84
C LYS A 11 17.61 17.29 0.77
N HIS A 12 16.92 18.21 1.43
CA HIS A 12 15.51 18.43 1.23
C HIS A 12 15.26 19.08 -0.13
N ALA A 13 14.07 18.88 -0.71
CA ALA A 13 13.69 19.49 -2.00
C ALA A 13 13.80 21.03 -2.00
N LEU A 14 13.67 21.68 -0.85
CA LEU A 14 13.84 23.11 -0.66
C LEU A 14 15.32 23.53 -0.45
N GLY A 15 16.28 22.62 -0.60
CA GLY A 15 17.72 22.94 -0.62
C GLY A 15 18.46 22.93 0.71
N TYR A 16 17.78 22.77 1.85
CA TYR A 16 18.45 22.66 3.15
C TYR A 16 18.84 21.23 3.47
N ASP A 17 19.84 21.06 4.35
CA ASP A 17 20.28 19.76 4.82
C ASP A 17 19.35 19.23 5.93
N MET A 18 18.98 17.97 5.82
CA MET A 18 18.23 17.24 6.85
C MET A 18 19.11 16.11 7.41
N LYS A 19 19.07 16.00 8.72
CA LYS A 19 19.76 14.94 9.44
C LYS A 19 18.98 14.55 10.69
N LEU A 20 18.95 13.27 11.03
CA LEU A 20 18.41 12.83 12.32
C LEU A 20 19.33 13.33 13.46
N ARG A 21 18.75 13.65 14.62
CA ARG A 21 19.50 14.00 15.83
C ARG A 21 20.36 12.85 16.29
N GLU A 22 19.78 11.66 16.25
CA GLU A 22 20.44 10.40 16.59
C GLU A 22 20.11 9.38 15.50
N PRO A 23 21.06 8.49 15.12
CA PRO A 23 20.78 7.38 14.24
C PRO A 23 19.68 6.47 14.80
N LEU A 24 18.96 5.78 13.93
CA LEU A 24 18.01 4.74 14.33
C LEU A 24 18.76 3.43 14.58
N ASP A 25 18.23 2.59 15.47
CA ASP A 25 18.75 1.26 15.74
C ASP A 25 18.33 0.24 14.67
N PHE A 26 17.14 0.46 14.08
CA PHE A 26 16.63 -0.40 13.01
C PHE A 26 15.73 0.41 12.05
N TYR A 27 15.59 -0.12 10.84
CA TYR A 27 14.80 0.54 9.82
C TYR A 27 14.28 -0.43 8.76
N ALA A 28 13.11 -0.14 8.21
CA ALA A 28 12.57 -0.78 7.02
C ALA A 28 12.07 0.28 6.03
N VAL A 29 12.37 0.11 4.76
CA VAL A 29 11.74 0.89 3.69
C VAL A 29 10.54 0.10 3.17
N THR A 30 9.37 0.72 3.18
CA THR A 30 8.09 0.11 2.84
C THR A 30 7.46 0.79 1.64
N ASP A 31 8.14 0.70 0.50
CA ASP A 31 7.63 1.22 -0.76
C ASP A 31 6.30 0.52 -1.14
N HIS A 32 5.41 1.23 -1.83
CA HIS A 32 4.20 0.64 -2.38
C HIS A 32 4.52 -0.58 -3.23
N GLY A 33 4.08 -1.76 -2.80
CA GLY A 33 4.45 -3.04 -3.42
C GLY A 33 3.88 -3.25 -4.81
N PHE A 34 2.81 -2.57 -5.19
CA PHE A 34 2.27 -2.65 -6.52
C PHE A 34 3.09 -1.77 -7.49
N LEU A 35 3.42 -2.30 -8.65
CA LEU A 35 4.15 -1.59 -9.71
C LEU A 35 5.57 -1.11 -9.34
N LEU A 36 6.26 -1.85 -8.47
CA LEU A 36 7.67 -1.62 -8.18
C LEU A 36 8.48 -1.51 -9.47
N GLY A 37 9.34 -0.50 -9.56
CA GLY A 37 10.23 -0.28 -10.70
C GLY A 37 9.58 0.29 -11.96
N SER A 38 8.25 0.34 -12.04
CA SER A 38 7.56 0.76 -13.26
C SER A 38 7.81 2.22 -13.64
N ILE A 39 7.88 3.14 -12.68
CA ILE A 39 8.15 4.55 -12.98
C ILE A 39 9.57 4.75 -13.54
N PRO A 40 10.65 4.25 -12.90
CA PRO A 40 11.99 4.30 -13.49
C PRO A 40 12.08 3.62 -14.86
N ASP A 41 11.44 2.47 -15.03
CA ASP A 41 11.43 1.75 -16.31
C ASP A 41 10.80 2.58 -17.42
N TRP A 42 9.65 3.19 -17.16
CA TRP A 42 8.98 4.06 -18.13
C TRP A 42 9.74 5.35 -18.41
N ALA A 43 10.53 5.84 -17.46
CA ALA A 43 11.36 7.03 -17.62
C ALA A 43 12.73 6.74 -18.28
N ASP A 44 13.11 5.47 -18.47
CA ASP A 44 14.37 5.11 -19.11
C ASP A 44 14.32 5.38 -20.62
N PRO A 45 15.20 6.26 -21.15
CA PRO A 45 15.24 6.57 -22.58
C PRO A 45 15.65 5.39 -23.45
N ASN A 46 16.22 4.32 -22.90
CA ASN A 46 16.77 3.20 -23.65
C ASN A 46 15.76 2.06 -23.85
N ASN A 47 14.63 2.06 -23.17
CA ASN A 47 13.65 0.97 -23.25
C ASN A 47 12.52 1.19 -24.26
N GLY A 48 12.55 2.27 -25.04
CA GLY A 48 11.55 2.63 -26.03
C GLY A 48 10.22 3.17 -25.47
N LYS A 49 10.09 3.26 -24.15
CA LYS A 49 8.91 3.82 -23.44
C LYS A 49 9.08 5.31 -23.13
N ALA A 50 10.32 5.79 -23.10
CA ALA A 50 10.65 7.19 -22.85
C ALA A 50 10.03 8.11 -23.91
N GLY A 51 9.54 9.25 -23.47
CA GLY A 51 8.83 10.20 -24.30
C GLY A 51 7.33 9.97 -24.38
N THR A 52 6.81 8.87 -23.81
CA THR A 52 5.39 8.76 -23.51
C THR A 52 5.06 9.60 -22.28
N GLU A 53 4.30 10.67 -22.48
CA GLU A 53 3.76 11.41 -21.37
C GLU A 53 2.94 10.46 -20.45
N PRO A 54 3.04 10.60 -19.14
CA PRO A 54 3.65 11.70 -18.36
C PRO A 54 5.05 11.41 -17.78
N PHE A 55 5.75 10.35 -18.18
CA PHE A 55 6.86 9.80 -17.39
C PHE A 55 8.27 10.26 -17.77
N HIS A 56 8.49 10.73 -19.00
CA HIS A 56 9.84 11.01 -19.49
C HIS A 56 10.65 12.05 -18.69
N ASN A 57 9.98 12.90 -17.92
CA ASN A 57 10.63 13.95 -17.12
C ASN A 57 10.73 13.65 -15.61
N LEU A 58 10.21 12.50 -15.15
CA LEU A 58 10.14 12.22 -13.70
C LEU A 58 11.51 12.18 -13.01
N ASN A 59 12.54 11.75 -13.72
CA ASN A 59 13.90 11.62 -13.20
C ASN A 59 14.85 12.73 -13.69
N SER A 60 14.35 13.75 -14.39
CA SER A 60 15.15 14.89 -14.82
C SER A 60 15.64 15.71 -13.61
N PRO A 61 16.94 16.12 -13.56
CA PRO A 61 17.44 17.01 -12.53
C PRO A 61 16.70 18.36 -12.45
N GLU A 62 16.11 18.81 -13.55
CA GLU A 62 15.33 20.04 -13.65
C GLU A 62 14.03 19.96 -12.81
N ASN A 63 13.55 18.76 -12.52
CA ASN A 63 12.36 18.48 -11.71
C ASN A 63 12.62 18.56 -10.18
N LEU A 64 13.74 19.07 -9.74
CA LEU A 64 14.06 19.27 -8.33
C LEU A 64 13.60 20.61 -7.75
N ILE A 65 13.04 21.50 -8.57
CA ILE A 65 12.45 22.77 -8.12
C ILE A 65 11.02 22.55 -7.59
N GLN A 66 10.56 23.47 -6.74
CA GLN A 66 9.27 23.35 -6.04
C GLN A 66 8.06 23.24 -6.98
N GLU A 67 8.06 23.98 -8.09
CA GLU A 67 7.01 23.90 -9.12
C GLU A 67 6.92 22.51 -9.74
N SER A 68 8.04 21.89 -10.04
CA SER A 68 8.13 20.53 -10.56
C SER A 68 7.67 19.46 -9.57
N VAL A 69 7.75 19.72 -8.25
CA VAL A 69 7.22 18.79 -7.24
C VAL A 69 5.70 18.69 -7.35
N ALA A 70 4.99 19.79 -7.56
CA ALA A 70 3.54 19.79 -7.75
C ALA A 70 3.15 19.05 -9.05
N GLU A 71 3.88 19.29 -10.14
CA GLU A 71 3.68 18.59 -11.40
C GLU A 71 3.93 17.09 -11.27
N ARG A 72 5.02 16.69 -10.61
CA ARG A 72 5.32 15.26 -10.32
C ARG A 72 4.24 14.60 -9.49
N SER A 73 3.66 15.30 -8.51
CA SER A 73 2.53 14.79 -7.73
C SER A 73 1.30 14.56 -8.61
N ASN A 74 1.01 15.48 -9.52
CA ASN A 74 -0.10 15.34 -10.47
C ASN A 74 0.14 14.18 -11.45
N LEU A 75 1.37 14.03 -11.92
CA LEU A 75 1.79 12.93 -12.78
C LEU A 75 1.65 11.59 -12.06
N PHE A 76 2.09 11.50 -10.81
CA PHE A 76 1.94 10.30 -10.00
C PHE A 76 0.45 9.93 -9.78
N GLN A 77 -0.40 10.92 -9.51
CA GLN A 77 -1.84 10.68 -9.39
C GLN A 77 -2.48 10.23 -10.71
N SER A 78 -2.02 10.78 -11.84
CA SER A 78 -2.44 10.34 -13.17
C SER A 78 -2.00 8.90 -13.43
N TYR A 79 -0.77 8.57 -13.10
CA TYR A 79 -0.22 7.23 -13.18
C TYR A 79 -1.03 6.22 -12.37
N VAL A 80 -1.28 6.50 -11.09
CA VAL A 80 -2.08 5.62 -10.22
C VAL A 80 -3.51 5.42 -10.75
N ARG A 81 -4.09 6.45 -11.36
CA ARG A 81 -5.39 6.32 -12.03
C ARG A 81 -5.34 5.44 -13.28
N ASN A 82 -4.27 5.55 -14.05
CA ASN A 82 -4.10 4.79 -15.30
C ASN A 82 -3.72 3.33 -15.07
N VAL A 83 -3.14 3.00 -13.91
CA VAL A 83 -2.84 1.61 -13.52
C VAL A 83 -4.08 0.69 -13.58
N ASN A 84 -5.26 1.25 -13.32
CA ASN A 84 -6.51 0.52 -13.37
C ASN A 84 -7.17 0.54 -14.76
N SER A 85 -6.54 1.17 -15.76
CA SER A 85 -7.06 1.17 -17.12
C SER A 85 -6.44 0.04 -17.95
N PHE A 86 -7.29 -0.77 -18.54
CA PHE A 86 -6.87 -1.88 -19.42
C PHE A 86 -6.77 -1.40 -20.86
N SER A 87 -5.73 -1.83 -21.56
CA SER A 87 -5.43 -1.35 -22.91
C SER A 87 -6.46 -1.79 -23.98
N ASN A 88 -7.11 -2.94 -23.75
CA ASN A 88 -8.09 -3.48 -24.69
C ASN A 88 -9.03 -4.51 -24.04
N ILE A 89 -10.06 -4.92 -24.79
CA ILE A 89 -11.09 -5.85 -24.30
C ILE A 89 -10.53 -7.24 -23.95
N TRP A 90 -9.48 -7.68 -24.63
CA TRP A 90 -8.88 -9.00 -24.40
C TRP A 90 -8.12 -9.05 -23.08
N THR A 91 -7.36 -8.00 -22.75
CA THR A 91 -6.66 -7.92 -21.44
C THR A 91 -7.65 -7.85 -20.29
N ARG A 92 -8.81 -7.21 -20.49
CA ARG A 92 -9.91 -7.19 -19.50
C ARG A 92 -10.51 -8.57 -19.32
N LEU A 93 -10.76 -9.27 -20.42
CA LEU A 93 -11.32 -10.62 -20.38
C LEU A 93 -10.36 -11.59 -19.67
N VAL A 94 -9.06 -11.51 -19.98
CA VAL A 94 -8.03 -12.31 -19.31
C VAL A 94 -7.98 -12.02 -17.82
N ALA A 95 -7.97 -10.73 -17.42
CA ALA A 95 -7.99 -10.34 -16.01
C ALA A 95 -9.25 -10.85 -15.29
N TYR A 96 -10.41 -10.79 -15.95
CA TYR A 96 -11.67 -11.29 -15.42
C TYR A 96 -11.65 -12.82 -15.23
N VAL A 97 -11.16 -13.58 -16.23
CA VAL A 97 -11.15 -15.04 -16.19
C VAL A 97 -10.11 -15.58 -15.22
N THR A 98 -8.96 -14.92 -15.12
CA THR A 98 -7.84 -15.39 -14.29
C THR A 98 -7.84 -14.81 -12.89
N GLY A 99 -8.65 -13.76 -12.62
CA GLY A 99 -8.56 -12.98 -11.39
C GLY A 99 -7.26 -12.15 -11.27
N ASP A 100 -6.40 -12.19 -12.28
CA ASP A 100 -5.09 -11.54 -12.30
C ASP A 100 -5.18 -10.17 -12.99
N THR A 101 -5.44 -9.14 -12.19
CA THR A 101 -5.55 -7.76 -12.68
C THR A 101 -4.21 -7.20 -13.16
N ALA A 102 -3.08 -7.77 -12.73
CA ALA A 102 -1.76 -7.37 -13.20
C ALA A 102 -1.58 -7.64 -14.70
N ARG A 103 -2.06 -8.78 -15.19
CA ARG A 103 -2.00 -9.13 -16.62
C ARG A 103 -2.79 -8.17 -17.53
N GLY A 104 -3.74 -7.43 -16.96
CA GLY A 104 -4.53 -6.44 -17.69
C GLY A 104 -3.91 -5.04 -17.72
N SER A 105 -2.96 -4.74 -16.85
CA SER A 105 -2.34 -3.42 -16.77
C SER A 105 -1.24 -3.28 -17.81
N THR A 106 -1.30 -2.20 -18.62
CA THR A 106 -0.23 -1.85 -19.56
C THR A 106 1.05 -1.38 -18.89
N LEU A 107 0.96 -1.02 -17.61
CA LEU A 107 2.07 -0.48 -16.82
C LEU A 107 2.78 -1.55 -15.99
N TYR A 108 2.23 -2.75 -15.91
CA TYR A 108 2.82 -3.84 -15.16
C TYR A 108 3.69 -4.70 -16.06
N ASP A 109 4.96 -4.75 -15.73
CA ASP A 109 5.95 -5.65 -16.31
C ASP A 109 6.51 -6.53 -15.19
N VAL A 110 6.34 -7.83 -15.30
CA VAL A 110 6.71 -8.79 -14.26
C VAL A 110 8.23 -8.84 -14.04
N ASP A 111 9.02 -8.67 -15.08
CA ASP A 111 10.47 -8.73 -14.97
C ASP A 111 11.02 -7.45 -14.35
N VAL A 112 10.46 -6.29 -14.71
CA VAL A 112 10.74 -5.01 -14.05
C VAL A 112 10.38 -5.08 -12.56
N HIS A 113 9.20 -5.60 -12.25
CA HIS A 113 8.71 -5.72 -10.87
C HIS A 113 9.62 -6.63 -10.02
N ARG A 114 10.00 -7.80 -10.54
CA ARG A 114 10.92 -8.74 -9.86
C ARG A 114 12.31 -8.17 -9.69
N THR A 115 12.80 -7.45 -10.69
CA THR A 115 14.11 -6.78 -10.62
C THR A 115 14.10 -5.71 -9.54
N ALA A 116 13.10 -4.86 -9.51
CA ALA A 116 12.94 -3.83 -8.48
C ALA A 116 12.79 -4.45 -7.07
N TRP A 117 12.03 -5.54 -6.93
CA TRP A 117 11.94 -6.25 -5.67
C TRP A 117 13.29 -6.81 -5.21
N LYS A 118 14.06 -7.38 -6.12
CA LYS A 118 15.42 -7.83 -5.83
C LYS A 118 16.32 -6.68 -5.38
N ASP A 119 16.18 -5.50 -5.97
CA ASP A 119 16.93 -4.31 -5.57
C ASP A 119 16.53 -3.83 -4.16
N VAL A 120 15.25 -3.90 -3.80
CA VAL A 120 14.76 -3.62 -2.43
C VAL A 120 15.43 -4.58 -1.43
N ILE A 121 15.41 -5.89 -1.73
CA ILE A 121 16.07 -6.91 -0.88
C ILE A 121 17.57 -6.60 -0.73
N GLN A 122 18.27 -6.41 -1.83
CA GLN A 122 19.71 -6.15 -1.84
C GLN A 122 20.06 -4.84 -1.12
N SER A 123 19.22 -3.81 -1.28
CA SER A 123 19.42 -2.54 -0.60
C SER A 123 19.30 -2.68 0.91
N ALA A 124 18.30 -3.38 1.41
CA ALA A 124 18.17 -3.67 2.83
C ALA A 124 19.41 -4.46 3.33
N GLN A 125 19.77 -5.54 2.63
CA GLN A 125 20.92 -6.38 3.02
C GLN A 125 22.24 -5.62 3.05
N ARG A 126 22.52 -4.75 2.07
CA ARG A 126 23.76 -3.94 2.03
C ARG A 126 23.90 -2.97 3.19
N HIS A 127 22.79 -2.50 3.74
CA HIS A 127 22.79 -1.53 4.83
C HIS A 127 22.67 -2.17 6.21
N ASN A 128 22.42 -3.48 6.26
CA ASN A 128 22.35 -4.20 7.53
C ASN A 128 23.74 -4.31 8.16
N ASP A 129 23.87 -3.82 9.38
CA ASP A 129 25.09 -3.83 10.18
C ASP A 129 24.78 -4.38 11.58
N PRO A 130 24.78 -5.71 11.75
CA PRO A 130 24.35 -6.35 12.98
C PRO A 130 25.11 -5.85 14.20
N GLY A 131 24.38 -5.43 15.22
CA GLY A 131 24.91 -4.84 16.46
C GLY A 131 24.94 -3.31 16.46
N ASN A 132 24.88 -2.67 15.29
CA ASN A 132 24.85 -1.21 15.16
C ASN A 132 23.56 -0.72 14.49
N PHE A 133 23.12 -1.38 13.44
CA PHE A 133 21.93 -0.98 12.68
C PHE A 133 21.29 -2.19 12.01
N THR A 134 20.04 -2.47 12.35
CA THR A 134 19.29 -3.58 11.76
C THR A 134 18.38 -3.09 10.65
N THR A 135 18.43 -3.75 9.49
CA THR A 135 17.49 -3.52 8.40
C THR A 135 16.56 -4.71 8.21
N PHE A 136 15.31 -4.40 7.89
CA PHE A 136 14.35 -5.40 7.47
C PHE A 136 14.02 -5.22 5.99
N VAL A 137 13.88 -6.32 5.28
CA VAL A 137 13.25 -6.33 3.96
C VAL A 137 11.75 -6.19 4.16
N ALA A 138 11.16 -5.21 3.50
CA ALA A 138 9.75 -4.89 3.67
C ALA A 138 9.16 -4.24 2.42
N TYR A 139 7.84 -4.19 2.36
CA TYR A 139 7.09 -3.44 1.37
C TYR A 139 5.72 -3.07 1.93
N GLU A 140 5.02 -2.14 1.29
CA GLU A 140 3.65 -1.84 1.63
C GLU A 140 2.68 -2.63 0.73
N TYR A 141 1.84 -3.46 1.33
CA TYR A 141 0.64 -3.99 0.68
C TYR A 141 -0.40 -2.89 0.62
N THR A 142 -0.34 -2.11 -0.44
CA THR A 142 -1.18 -0.93 -0.67
C THR A 142 -2.49 -1.37 -1.29
N THR A 143 -3.51 -1.56 -0.48
CA THR A 143 -4.84 -1.92 -0.96
C THR A 143 -5.90 -0.95 -0.45
N SER A 144 -6.95 -0.78 -1.21
CA SER A 144 -8.15 -0.09 -0.78
C SER A 144 -9.32 -1.03 -0.97
N SER A 145 -10.18 -1.12 0.04
CA SER A 145 -11.36 -1.93 -0.12
C SER A 145 -12.29 -1.29 -1.12
N ALA A 146 -12.82 -2.16 -1.91
CA ALA A 146 -14.06 -1.92 -2.59
C ALA A 146 -14.92 -3.13 -2.28
N ARG A 147 -15.43 -3.25 -1.05
CA ARG A 147 -16.47 -4.23 -0.76
C ARG A 147 -17.64 -3.94 -1.68
N SER A 148 -17.92 -4.87 -2.56
CA SER A 148 -19.19 -4.90 -3.28
C SER A 148 -20.29 -5.11 -2.23
N SER A 149 -21.04 -4.05 -1.90
CA SER A 149 -22.39 -4.30 -1.42
C SER A 149 -23.04 -5.16 -2.49
N ASN A 150 -23.57 -6.32 -2.13
CA ASN A 150 -24.27 -7.27 -2.99
C ASN A 150 -25.48 -6.63 -3.68
N THR A 151 -25.25 -5.69 -4.57
CA THR A 151 -26.22 -5.14 -5.49
C THR A 151 -25.88 -5.61 -6.89
N GLU A 152 -26.43 -6.81 -7.15
CA GLU A 152 -26.81 -7.33 -8.47
C GLU A 152 -26.01 -6.89 -9.71
N GLY A 153 -25.20 -7.83 -10.23
CA GLY A 153 -25.17 -8.17 -11.68
C GLY A 153 -24.69 -7.13 -12.70
N SER A 154 -24.48 -5.87 -12.36
CA SER A 154 -24.32 -4.84 -13.39
C SER A 154 -22.92 -4.27 -13.59
N SER A 155 -21.97 -4.51 -12.68
CA SER A 155 -20.66 -3.84 -12.75
C SER A 155 -19.65 -4.55 -13.66
N ALA A 156 -19.69 -5.87 -13.73
CA ALA A 156 -18.79 -6.63 -14.61
C ALA A 156 -19.10 -6.40 -16.09
N LEU A 157 -20.37 -6.35 -16.47
CA LEU A 157 -20.78 -6.04 -17.84
C LEU A 157 -20.47 -4.59 -18.24
N LYS A 158 -20.64 -3.63 -17.34
CA LYS A 158 -20.27 -2.23 -17.59
C LYS A 158 -18.78 -2.04 -17.76
N CYS A 159 -17.98 -2.74 -16.97
CA CYS A 159 -16.53 -2.77 -17.14
C CYS A 159 -16.14 -3.35 -18.51
N LEU A 160 -16.77 -4.43 -18.92
CA LEU A 160 -16.49 -5.11 -20.19
C LEU A 160 -16.79 -4.19 -21.39
N PHE A 161 -17.88 -3.42 -21.36
CA PHE A 161 -18.33 -2.63 -22.50
C PHE A 161 -17.89 -1.16 -22.52
N ASN A 162 -17.77 -0.51 -21.37
CA ASN A 162 -17.53 0.94 -21.31
C ASN A 162 -16.10 1.37 -20.95
N GLY A 163 -15.25 0.47 -20.51
CA GLY A 163 -13.82 0.76 -20.31
C GLY A 163 -13.45 1.72 -19.18
N THR A 164 -14.43 2.33 -18.51
CA THR A 164 -14.21 3.29 -17.44
C THR A 164 -14.69 2.73 -16.12
N GLY A 165 -13.88 2.85 -15.08
CA GLY A 165 -14.27 2.45 -13.72
C GLY A 165 -14.31 0.96 -13.48
N CYS A 166 -13.40 0.19 -14.10
CA CYS A 166 -13.20 -1.21 -13.75
C CYS A 166 -12.60 -1.34 -12.34
N ASN A 167 -13.37 -0.98 -11.35
CA ASN A 167 -13.16 -1.47 -10.01
C ASN A 167 -13.71 -2.89 -10.00
N PHE A 168 -12.85 -3.89 -9.96
CA PHE A 168 -13.27 -5.30 -9.84
C PHE A 168 -13.94 -5.59 -8.49
N ALA A 169 -14.02 -4.62 -7.64
CA ALA A 169 -14.83 -4.60 -6.45
C ALA A 169 -15.80 -3.43 -6.57
N GLY A 170 -17.05 -3.74 -6.81
CA GLY A 170 -18.11 -2.80 -7.16
C GLY A 170 -18.61 -1.93 -6.01
N SER A 171 -17.73 -1.23 -5.30
CA SER A 171 -18.16 -0.22 -4.34
C SER A 171 -18.32 1.13 -5.00
N PRO A 172 -19.33 1.90 -4.63
CA PRO A 172 -19.45 3.28 -5.06
C PRO A 172 -18.19 4.07 -4.63
N PRO A 173 -17.79 5.08 -5.40
CA PRO A 173 -16.54 5.85 -5.16
C PRO A 173 -16.46 6.53 -3.78
N HIS A 174 -17.53 6.49 -3.00
CA HIS A 174 -17.63 7.06 -1.66
C HIS A 174 -17.30 6.08 -0.53
N GLU A 175 -17.07 4.79 -0.80
CA GLU A 175 -16.83 3.76 0.22
C GLU A 175 -15.41 3.22 0.24
N ASN A 176 -14.51 3.75 -0.55
CA ASN A 176 -13.11 3.35 -0.55
C ASN A 176 -12.45 3.69 0.79
N GLY A 177 -11.95 2.67 1.47
CA GLY A 177 -11.15 2.79 2.69
C GLY A 177 -9.72 2.38 2.45
N ASN A 178 -8.80 2.98 3.21
CA ASN A 178 -7.40 2.59 3.25
C ASN A 178 -7.28 1.27 4.03
N LEU A 179 -6.80 0.22 3.37
CA LEU A 179 -6.53 -1.07 3.99
C LEU A 179 -5.05 -1.46 3.86
N HIS A 180 -4.15 -0.47 3.90
CA HIS A 180 -2.72 -0.67 3.72
C HIS A 180 -2.08 -1.40 4.90
N ARG A 181 -1.07 -2.23 4.61
CA ARG A 181 -0.24 -2.95 5.59
C ARG A 181 1.21 -2.90 5.17
N ASN A 182 2.09 -2.64 6.12
CA ASN A 182 3.51 -2.85 5.93
C ASN A 182 3.83 -4.32 6.18
N VAL A 183 4.30 -5.03 5.16
CA VAL A 183 4.71 -6.43 5.26
C VAL A 183 6.22 -6.48 5.47
N ILE A 184 6.65 -7.10 6.57
CA ILE A 184 8.04 -7.16 7.00
C ILE A 184 8.47 -8.62 7.06
N TYR A 185 9.60 -8.93 6.43
CA TYR A 185 10.21 -10.26 6.46
C TYR A 185 11.19 -10.40 7.62
N LYS A 186 11.19 -11.59 8.23
CA LYS A 186 12.16 -11.99 9.23
C LYS A 186 13.23 -12.87 8.60
N GLY A 187 14.50 -12.57 8.93
CA GLY A 187 15.63 -13.38 8.50
C GLY A 187 16.09 -13.05 7.07
N ASN A 188 16.54 -14.10 6.35
CA ASN A 188 17.26 -13.95 5.07
C ASN A 188 16.63 -14.73 3.91
N LYS A 189 15.42 -15.23 4.08
CA LYS A 189 14.65 -15.88 3.02
C LYS A 189 13.55 -14.96 2.54
N PHE A 190 13.45 -14.78 1.23
CA PHE A 190 12.50 -13.84 0.62
C PHE A 190 11.81 -14.50 -0.58
N THR A 191 10.65 -13.99 -0.93
CA THR A 191 9.91 -14.39 -2.12
C THR A 191 10.51 -13.79 -3.38
N VAL A 192 10.21 -14.37 -4.54
CA VAL A 192 10.66 -13.85 -5.87
C VAL A 192 9.95 -12.54 -6.22
N GLU A 193 8.77 -12.32 -5.66
CA GLU A 193 7.95 -11.12 -5.81
C GLU A 193 7.06 -10.94 -4.58
N PRO A 194 6.70 -9.71 -4.21
CA PRO A 194 5.79 -9.46 -3.10
C PRO A 194 4.34 -9.81 -3.48
N PHE A 195 3.53 -10.19 -2.49
CA PHE A 195 2.09 -10.27 -2.65
C PHE A 195 1.50 -8.87 -2.64
N THR A 196 0.84 -8.46 -3.70
CA THR A 196 0.34 -7.09 -3.85
C THR A 196 -1.14 -7.05 -4.19
N ARG A 197 -1.72 -5.85 -4.17
CA ARG A 197 -3.10 -5.62 -4.62
C ARG A 197 -3.39 -6.10 -6.05
N LEU A 198 -2.36 -6.32 -6.86
CA LEU A 198 -2.52 -6.87 -8.20
C LEU A 198 -2.86 -8.36 -8.18
N LYS A 199 -2.57 -9.05 -7.08
CA LYS A 199 -2.98 -10.44 -6.84
C LYS A 199 -4.34 -10.51 -6.15
N SER A 200 -4.53 -9.75 -5.10
CA SER A 200 -5.81 -9.62 -4.40
C SER A 200 -5.94 -8.28 -3.69
N LEU A 201 -7.15 -7.77 -3.58
CA LEU A 201 -7.49 -6.62 -2.74
C LEU A 201 -7.86 -7.04 -1.30
N ASN A 202 -8.15 -8.34 -1.11
CA ASN A 202 -8.57 -8.91 0.16
C ASN A 202 -7.36 -9.13 1.09
N PRO A 203 -7.30 -8.48 2.27
CA PRO A 203 -6.23 -8.73 3.23
C PRO A 203 -6.18 -10.16 3.78
N GLU A 204 -7.28 -10.88 3.75
CA GLU A 204 -7.33 -12.28 4.22
C GLU A 204 -6.56 -13.21 3.28
N ASP A 205 -6.51 -12.88 1.97
CA ASP A 205 -5.67 -13.59 1.01
C ASP A 205 -4.18 -13.29 1.26
N LEU A 206 -3.84 -12.07 1.68
CA LEU A 206 -2.49 -11.76 2.13
C LEU A 206 -2.10 -12.62 3.34
N TRP A 207 -2.98 -12.75 4.34
CA TRP A 207 -2.68 -13.57 5.53
C TRP A 207 -2.56 -15.05 5.18
N SER A 208 -3.40 -15.56 4.28
CA SER A 208 -3.31 -16.94 3.78
C SER A 208 -1.96 -17.18 3.11
N TRP A 209 -1.53 -16.28 2.26
CA TRP A 209 -0.21 -16.34 1.63
C TRP A 209 0.94 -16.25 2.66
N MET A 210 0.82 -15.44 3.71
CA MET A 210 1.82 -15.35 4.77
C MET A 210 1.90 -16.65 5.58
N ASP A 211 0.79 -17.32 5.82
CA ASP A 211 0.76 -18.64 6.47
C ASP A 211 1.43 -19.71 5.59
N GLU A 212 1.16 -19.75 4.29
CA GLU A 212 1.85 -20.62 3.34
C GLU A 212 3.36 -20.36 3.32
N LEU A 213 3.79 -19.11 3.38
CA LEU A 213 5.21 -18.75 3.48
C LEU A 213 5.83 -19.31 4.77
N ARG A 214 5.13 -19.19 5.89
CA ARG A 214 5.60 -19.65 7.20
C ARG A 214 5.78 -21.16 7.22
N GLU A 215 4.89 -21.93 6.60
CA GLU A 215 5.03 -23.36 6.39
C GLU A 215 6.30 -23.71 5.58
N ASN A 216 6.72 -22.84 4.68
CA ASN A 216 7.93 -22.98 3.87
C ASN A 216 9.19 -22.34 4.53
N GLY A 217 9.07 -21.93 5.80
CA GLY A 217 10.18 -21.37 6.58
C GLY A 217 10.56 -19.93 6.21
N VAL A 218 9.61 -19.17 5.65
CA VAL A 218 9.70 -17.73 5.43
C VAL A 218 8.71 -17.04 6.38
N ASP A 219 9.22 -16.37 7.40
CA ASP A 219 8.40 -15.73 8.41
C ASP A 219 8.19 -14.25 8.09
N THR A 220 6.95 -13.80 8.21
CA THR A 220 6.54 -12.43 7.91
C THR A 220 5.50 -11.95 8.91
N ILE A 221 5.43 -10.63 9.11
CA ILE A 221 4.34 -9.95 9.79
C ILE A 221 3.78 -8.85 8.90
N ALA A 222 2.51 -8.51 9.07
CA ALA A 222 1.89 -7.34 8.47
C ALA A 222 1.48 -6.35 9.56
N ILE A 223 1.66 -5.04 9.30
CA ILE A 223 1.32 -3.97 10.23
C ILE A 223 0.30 -3.06 9.55
N PRO A 224 -0.99 -3.15 9.91
CA PRO A 224 -2.00 -2.21 9.46
C PRO A 224 -1.65 -0.78 9.85
N HIS A 225 -1.83 0.14 8.93
CA HIS A 225 -1.62 1.57 9.17
C HIS A 225 -2.68 2.43 8.48
N ASN A 226 -2.79 3.70 8.87
CA ASN A 226 -3.85 4.60 8.39
C ASN A 226 -5.27 4.08 8.63
N SER A 227 -5.52 3.37 9.72
CA SER A 227 -6.84 2.79 9.97
C SER A 227 -7.93 3.84 10.15
N ASN A 228 -7.58 5.05 10.65
CA ASN A 228 -8.46 6.22 10.68
C ASN A 228 -8.99 6.59 9.27
N GLY A 229 -8.22 6.36 8.22
CA GLY A 229 -8.59 6.57 6.82
C GLY A 229 -9.23 5.37 6.13
N SER A 230 -9.57 4.32 6.87
CA SER A 230 -10.15 3.09 6.33
C SER A 230 -11.66 3.16 6.08
N ASN A 231 -12.31 4.26 6.40
CA ASN A 231 -13.77 4.37 6.37
C ASN A 231 -14.47 3.28 7.20
N GLY A 232 -13.89 2.95 8.37
CA GLY A 232 -14.43 1.95 9.27
C GLY A 232 -14.16 0.50 8.87
N GLN A 233 -13.34 0.24 7.86
CA GLN A 233 -13.21 -1.10 7.27
C GLN A 233 -11.99 -1.88 7.76
N MET A 234 -11.05 -1.23 8.47
CA MET A 234 -9.83 -1.90 8.95
C MET A 234 -10.14 -2.93 10.05
N PHE A 235 -11.09 -2.62 10.94
CA PHE A 235 -11.46 -3.43 12.11
C PHE A 235 -12.97 -3.71 12.14
N GLU A 236 -13.54 -4.09 11.00
CA GLU A 236 -14.94 -4.53 10.93
C GLU A 236 -15.15 -5.84 11.71
N MET A 237 -16.37 -6.03 12.23
CA MET A 237 -16.79 -7.24 12.94
C MET A 237 -17.27 -8.35 11.96
N GLU A 238 -16.97 -8.19 10.70
CA GLU A 238 -17.26 -9.15 9.62
C GLU A 238 -15.99 -9.42 8.83
N ASN A 239 -15.88 -10.64 8.30
CA ASN A 239 -14.81 -11.01 7.38
C ASN A 239 -15.05 -10.40 5.98
N TRP A 240 -14.15 -10.67 5.04
CA TRP A 240 -14.28 -10.15 3.67
C TRP A 240 -15.58 -10.56 2.96
N ASP A 241 -16.11 -11.72 3.28
CA ASP A 241 -17.38 -12.22 2.71
C ASP A 241 -18.62 -11.69 3.42
N GLY A 242 -18.48 -10.84 4.44
CA GLY A 242 -19.58 -10.26 5.21
C GLY A 242 -20.15 -11.19 6.28
N LEU A 243 -19.40 -12.22 6.66
CA LEU A 243 -19.79 -13.11 7.75
C LEU A 243 -19.22 -12.59 9.09
N PRO A 244 -19.95 -12.71 10.20
CA PRO A 244 -19.44 -12.34 11.51
C PRO A 244 -18.11 -13.02 11.82
N ILE A 245 -17.16 -12.26 12.39
CA ILE A 245 -15.88 -12.84 12.80
C ILE A 245 -16.06 -13.75 14.00
N ALA A 246 -15.25 -14.83 14.03
CA ALA A 246 -15.19 -15.80 15.11
C ALA A 246 -13.78 -15.84 15.69
N SER A 247 -13.58 -16.59 16.80
CA SER A 247 -12.27 -16.71 17.44
C SER A 247 -11.17 -17.20 16.48
N GLN A 248 -11.50 -18.13 15.56
CA GLN A 248 -10.54 -18.62 14.56
C GLN A 248 -10.07 -17.50 13.61
N TYR A 249 -10.97 -16.60 13.24
CA TYR A 249 -10.61 -15.43 12.44
C TYR A 249 -9.68 -14.48 13.22
N ALA A 250 -9.98 -14.23 14.47
CA ALA A 250 -9.15 -13.41 15.33
C ALA A 250 -7.74 -14.00 15.50
N GLU A 251 -7.63 -15.30 15.74
CA GLU A 251 -6.35 -16.01 15.81
C GLU A 251 -5.57 -15.95 14.49
N PHE A 252 -6.26 -16.12 13.36
CA PHE A 252 -5.68 -16.02 12.03
C PHE A 252 -5.13 -14.63 11.75
N ARG A 253 -5.90 -13.59 12.07
CA ARG A 253 -5.49 -12.20 11.94
C ARG A 253 -4.32 -11.86 12.87
N MET A 254 -4.43 -12.14 14.16
CA MET A 254 -3.40 -11.81 15.14
C MET A 254 -2.05 -12.48 14.87
N ARG A 255 -2.07 -13.69 14.31
CA ARG A 255 -0.84 -14.38 13.90
C ARG A 255 -0.11 -13.64 12.80
N ASN A 256 -0.83 -12.98 11.90
CA ASN A 256 -0.30 -12.25 10.76
C ASN A 256 -0.16 -10.73 11.00
N GLU A 257 -1.04 -10.14 11.82
CA GLU A 257 -1.06 -8.73 12.19
C GLU A 257 -0.90 -8.55 13.72
N PRO A 258 0.27 -8.90 14.30
CA PRO A 258 0.48 -8.80 15.75
C PRO A 258 0.71 -7.37 16.23
N LEU A 259 0.90 -6.42 15.33
CA LEU A 259 1.14 -5.00 15.58
C LEU A 259 0.20 -4.15 14.74
N VAL A 260 -0.03 -2.92 15.20
CA VAL A 260 -0.82 -1.92 14.49
C VAL A 260 -0.23 -0.53 14.73
N GLU A 261 -0.29 0.34 13.73
CA GLU A 261 0.13 1.73 13.87
C GLU A 261 -0.92 2.54 14.64
N MET A 262 -0.47 3.32 15.61
CA MET A 262 -1.33 4.16 16.43
C MET A 262 -1.50 5.57 15.89
N THR A 263 -0.44 6.17 15.32
CA THR A 263 -0.47 7.54 14.80
C THR A 263 0.60 7.77 13.75
N GLN A 264 0.35 8.72 12.86
CA GLN A 264 1.30 9.21 11.85
C GLN A 264 0.92 10.62 11.35
N VAL A 265 1.60 11.14 10.31
CA VAL A 265 1.33 12.46 9.71
C VAL A 265 -0.09 12.63 9.16
N LYS A 266 -0.83 11.55 8.91
CA LYS A 266 -2.24 11.56 8.52
C LYS A 266 -3.20 11.45 9.72
N GLY A 267 -2.70 11.74 10.93
CA GLY A 267 -3.47 11.79 12.16
C GLY A 267 -3.47 10.50 12.97
N THR A 268 -4.15 10.56 14.10
CA THR A 268 -4.27 9.44 15.03
C THR A 268 -5.20 8.36 14.51
N SER A 269 -4.81 7.12 14.74
CA SER A 269 -5.64 5.91 14.55
C SER A 269 -6.01 5.25 15.89
N GLU A 270 -5.64 5.83 17.02
CA GLU A 270 -5.89 5.25 18.33
C GLU A 270 -7.37 5.22 18.68
N THR A 271 -8.00 6.39 18.73
CA THR A 271 -9.40 6.55 19.08
C THR A 271 -10.03 7.80 18.45
N HIS A 272 -11.31 8.00 18.69
CA HIS A 272 -12.11 9.13 18.21
C HIS A 272 -13.10 9.55 19.32
N PRO A 273 -13.51 10.84 19.44
CA PRO A 273 -14.46 11.29 20.46
C PRO A 273 -15.78 10.50 20.50
N ILE A 274 -16.25 10.02 19.35
CA ILE A 274 -17.46 9.17 19.27
C ILE A 274 -17.24 7.82 19.96
N LEU A 275 -15.99 7.29 19.95
CA LEU A 275 -15.63 6.00 20.53
C LEU A 275 -15.18 6.11 21.99
N SER A 276 -14.65 7.26 22.37
CA SER A 276 -14.12 7.55 23.69
C SER A 276 -14.62 8.91 24.20
N PRO A 277 -15.93 9.07 24.49
CA PRO A 277 -16.52 10.37 24.79
C PRO A 277 -16.06 10.97 26.12
N ASN A 278 -15.45 10.18 27.00
CA ASN A 278 -14.92 10.61 28.30
C ASN A 278 -13.41 10.82 28.31
N ASP A 279 -12.75 10.71 27.15
CA ASP A 279 -11.32 10.90 26.99
C ASP A 279 -11.09 12.32 26.45
N GLU A 280 -10.50 13.19 27.26
CA GLU A 280 -10.26 14.59 26.91
C GLU A 280 -9.25 14.76 25.74
N TRP A 281 -8.50 13.70 25.41
CA TRP A 281 -7.52 13.68 24.34
C TRP A 281 -7.99 12.93 23.09
N ALA A 282 -9.22 12.46 23.07
CA ALA A 282 -9.75 11.67 21.96
C ALA A 282 -9.85 12.44 20.64
N ASP A 283 -9.81 13.76 20.67
CA ASP A 283 -9.81 14.65 19.49
C ASP A 283 -8.40 15.11 19.05
N PHE A 284 -7.35 14.66 19.77
CA PHE A 284 -5.98 15.05 19.45
C PHE A 284 -5.51 14.45 18.12
N GLU A 285 -5.00 15.31 17.23
CA GLU A 285 -4.50 14.94 15.91
C GLU A 285 -5.48 14.14 15.03
N ILE A 286 -6.77 14.38 15.16
CA ILE A 286 -7.76 13.80 14.24
C ILE A 286 -7.60 14.43 12.85
N MET A 287 -7.52 13.57 11.82
CA MET A 287 -7.60 13.99 10.44
C MET A 287 -9.06 13.88 9.97
N ASP A 288 -9.70 15.00 9.74
CA ASP A 288 -11.11 15.11 9.34
C ASP A 288 -11.30 15.29 7.81
N GLN A 289 -10.18 15.48 7.09
CA GLN A 289 -10.19 15.74 5.66
C GLN A 289 -9.75 14.51 4.87
N ARG A 290 -10.39 14.33 3.71
CA ARG A 290 -10.00 13.27 2.79
C ARG A 290 -8.58 13.50 2.26
N VAL A 291 -7.73 12.49 2.37
CA VAL A 291 -6.38 12.47 1.79
C VAL A 291 -6.29 11.31 0.78
N GLY A 292 -6.19 11.64 -0.49
CA GLY A 292 -6.15 10.65 -1.57
C GLY A 292 -7.39 9.75 -1.60
N ALA A 293 -7.21 8.44 -1.47
CA ALA A 293 -8.29 7.44 -1.40
C ALA A 293 -8.82 7.23 0.04
N SER A 294 -8.15 7.81 1.05
CA SER A 294 -8.54 7.64 2.45
C SER A 294 -9.81 8.41 2.78
N THR A 295 -10.73 7.80 3.49
CA THR A 295 -11.99 8.39 3.93
C THR A 295 -12.14 8.25 5.44
N TYR A 296 -12.44 9.36 6.12
CA TYR A 296 -12.49 9.47 7.58
C TYR A 296 -13.92 9.52 8.13
N SER A 297 -14.92 9.17 7.32
CA SER A 297 -16.34 9.41 7.63
C SER A 297 -16.94 8.41 8.61
N ARG A 298 -16.32 7.25 8.83
CA ARG A 298 -16.83 6.20 9.71
C ARG A 298 -15.82 5.87 10.82
N PRO A 299 -16.00 6.39 12.05
CA PRO A 299 -15.11 6.06 13.16
C PRO A 299 -15.19 4.60 13.59
N PHE A 300 -16.38 4.01 13.60
CA PHE A 300 -16.57 2.60 13.97
C PHE A 300 -15.86 1.70 12.96
N GLY A 301 -15.02 0.78 13.47
CA GLY A 301 -14.17 -0.10 12.66
C GLY A 301 -12.90 0.56 12.10
N GLY A 302 -12.69 1.87 12.34
CA GLY A 302 -11.54 2.62 11.84
C GLY A 302 -10.42 2.87 12.85
N TYR A 303 -10.65 2.59 14.12
CA TYR A 303 -9.71 2.94 15.19
C TYR A 303 -9.29 1.73 16.02
N VAL A 304 -8.03 1.76 16.47
CA VAL A 304 -7.36 0.63 17.13
C VAL A 304 -8.07 0.20 18.42
N ARG A 305 -8.64 1.12 19.19
CA ARG A 305 -9.38 0.75 20.40
C ARG A 305 -10.51 -0.23 20.16
N GLN A 306 -11.09 -0.23 18.97
CA GLN A 306 -12.11 -1.20 18.59
C GLN A 306 -11.55 -2.59 18.22
N ALA A 307 -10.29 -2.66 17.83
CA ALA A 307 -9.65 -3.94 17.51
C ALA A 307 -9.38 -4.79 18.78
N TYR A 308 -9.43 -4.17 19.95
CA TYR A 308 -9.20 -4.82 21.24
C TYR A 308 -10.49 -5.18 22.01
N LEU A 309 -11.66 -4.91 21.43
CA LEU A 309 -12.96 -5.28 21.97
C LEU A 309 -13.46 -6.59 21.40
#